data_e878e02ce46f2fd0275782f437847e0c
#
_entry.id   e878e02ce46f2fd0275782f437847e0c
#
_cell.length_a   1.000
_cell.length_b   1.000
_cell.length_c   1.000
_cell.angle_alpha   90.00
_cell.angle_beta   90.00
_cell.angle_gamma   90.00
#
_symmetry.space_group_name_H-M   'P 1'
#
loop_
_entity.id
_entity.type
_entity.pdbx_description
1 polymer ?
#
loop_
_entity_poly.entity_id
_entity_poly.type
_entity_poly.pdbx_seq_one_letter_code
_entity_poly.pdbx_strand_id
1 'polypeptide(L)'
;MNISCIENLTDTTPANAVLAGYQDKLTNIQTKLRNAQSRQSHFLIAVVGFALLLLVFVAATRVNHSIPLVLSIAPLIGVSLALRRYIRLRAMSLELAHQSDFYERGVNRVSGAWLGKGATGQELARKNHLYQWDLNILGDGSLFELLCTTRSDAGAERLAAYLLDPVELEEVRARQTAVKELKDAISLREEIALLGKYRFQDCNGLVLRDWLNMPIRTVRRFIQLFLLASGPICVTLGLLGLANVVSWGQLAPFLIPLAILQMTITVGKSRWVRPELEKLETLTNEFVVLRQGLEMMQHQHFHSSKLESLVQDVRRQDASSKLRVLERLLSRIHQRKMDWVYLPALLLAVGTQLVLAVERWRAAHQEDLKSWLDAWAEFDALNALACYAYEHPTAVFPELVDGAPVLEAKRLGHPLLAEDVCVGNDVALDEASHFYVVSGSNMAGKSTFLRTIGMNAVLATAGAPVRAASAKMSVFAIGASISVADSLLEGKSKFLAEVERLKQTLDLTRGKLPVLFLIDEILSGTNSRDRRAAAEAIIESLLAGGAIGALSTHDLALTEIGDIPHLRGLNMHMDSKHPDDPLDFDYRLKVGQSRRSNALAIVKMIGVTL
;
A
#
# COMPACT_ATOMS: atom_id res chain seq x y z
N MET A 1 4.85 -18.26 26.17
CA MET A 1 4.08 -19.16 25.31
C MET A 1 5.04 -20.17 24.71
N ASN A 2 4.79 -21.45 24.93
CA ASN A 2 5.75 -22.54 24.82
C ASN A 2 6.26 -22.81 23.39
N ILE A 3 7.59 -23.04 23.32
CA ILE A 3 8.35 -23.40 22.09
C ILE A 3 8.11 -24.86 21.64
N SER A 4 7.18 -25.60 22.26
CA SER A 4 6.97 -27.04 22.04
C SER A 4 5.92 -27.42 20.97
N CYS A 5 5.44 -26.48 20.14
CA CYS A 5 4.46 -26.76 19.07
C CYS A 5 5.06 -26.80 17.64
N ILE A 6 6.40 -26.86 17.48
CA ILE A 6 7.03 -26.77 16.14
C ILE A 6 7.41 -28.15 15.54
N GLU A 7 7.16 -29.26 16.23
CA GLU A 7 7.72 -30.57 15.83
C GLU A 7 6.78 -31.52 15.04
N ASN A 8 5.65 -31.04 14.45
CA ASN A 8 4.81 -31.93 13.61
C ASN A 8 4.35 -31.25 12.29
N LEU A 9 5.29 -30.80 11.46
CA LEU A 9 5.01 -30.25 10.13
C LEU A 9 5.61 -31.14 9.03
N THR A 10 5.12 -32.38 8.91
CA THR A 10 5.34 -33.24 7.73
C THR A 10 4.17 -33.24 6.74
N ASP A 11 3.24 -32.31 6.86
CA ASP A 11 2.18 -32.08 5.87
C ASP A 11 2.67 -31.10 4.80
N THR A 12 3.00 -31.63 3.62
CA THR A 12 3.50 -30.89 2.44
C THR A 12 2.39 -30.13 1.74
N THR A 13 1.67 -29.25 2.43
CA THR A 13 0.75 -28.33 1.76
C THR A 13 1.53 -27.28 0.97
N PRO A 14 1.04 -26.84 -0.20
CA PRO A 14 1.72 -25.80 -1.01
C PRO A 14 2.01 -24.51 -0.21
N ALA A 15 1.16 -24.14 0.73
CA ALA A 15 1.38 -22.98 1.62
C ALA A 15 2.57 -23.19 2.56
N ASN A 16 2.74 -24.40 3.12
CA ASN A 16 3.90 -24.75 3.94
C ASN A 16 5.21 -24.69 3.15
N ALA A 17 5.19 -25.03 1.86
CA ALA A 17 6.36 -24.90 1.00
C ALA A 17 6.79 -23.43 0.81
N VAL A 18 5.84 -22.51 0.61
CA VAL A 18 6.11 -21.07 0.52
C VAL A 18 6.66 -20.55 1.86
N LEU A 19 6.04 -20.93 2.98
CA LEU A 19 6.50 -20.55 4.32
C LEU A 19 7.92 -21.00 4.58
N ALA A 20 8.23 -22.27 4.32
CA ALA A 20 9.56 -22.84 4.48
C ALA A 20 10.60 -22.12 3.60
N GLY A 21 10.25 -21.81 2.35
CA GLY A 21 11.11 -21.05 1.44
C GLY A 21 11.43 -19.65 1.95
N TYR A 22 10.45 -18.95 2.53
CA TYR A 22 10.65 -17.63 3.14
C TYR A 22 11.49 -17.71 4.42
N GLN A 23 11.27 -18.72 5.29
CA GLN A 23 12.02 -18.93 6.52
C GLN A 23 13.50 -19.27 6.26
N ASP A 24 13.79 -20.11 5.26
CA ASP A 24 15.15 -20.45 4.87
C ASP A 24 15.92 -19.21 4.38
N LYS A 25 15.32 -18.44 3.47
CA LYS A 25 15.91 -17.18 2.99
C LYS A 25 16.11 -16.18 4.13
N LEU A 26 15.13 -16.01 5.00
CA LEU A 26 15.20 -15.13 6.17
C LEU A 26 16.36 -15.49 7.09
N THR A 27 16.51 -16.77 7.43
CA THR A 27 17.58 -17.28 8.29
C THR A 27 18.97 -17.03 7.68
N ASN A 28 19.11 -17.28 6.37
CA ASN A 28 20.35 -17.01 5.63
C ASN A 28 20.70 -15.51 5.63
N ILE A 29 19.72 -14.65 5.36
CA ILE A 29 19.91 -13.18 5.34
C ILE A 29 20.25 -12.67 6.73
N GLN A 30 19.56 -13.11 7.78
CA GLN A 30 19.85 -12.73 9.17
C GLN A 30 21.26 -13.14 9.60
N THR A 31 21.73 -14.30 9.16
CA THR A 31 23.10 -14.76 9.42
C THR A 31 24.12 -13.84 8.73
N LYS A 32 23.88 -13.49 7.44
CA LYS A 32 24.72 -12.53 6.71
C LYS A 32 24.71 -11.14 7.36
N LEU A 33 23.54 -10.68 7.82
CA LEU A 33 23.37 -9.39 8.48
C LEU A 33 24.17 -9.32 9.79
N ARG A 34 24.08 -10.34 10.67
CA ARG A 34 24.86 -10.42 11.91
C ARG A 34 26.35 -10.38 11.63
N ASN A 35 26.81 -11.12 10.62
CA ASN A 35 28.21 -11.13 10.22
C ASN A 35 28.68 -9.77 9.68
N ALA A 36 27.85 -9.08 8.89
CA ALA A 36 28.14 -7.74 8.37
C ALA A 36 28.20 -6.71 9.51
N GLN A 37 27.26 -6.74 10.45
CA GLN A 37 27.23 -5.87 11.62
C GLN A 37 28.43 -6.08 12.55
N SER A 38 28.82 -7.34 12.80
CA SER A 38 30.03 -7.66 13.59
C SER A 38 31.28 -7.10 12.93
N ARG A 39 31.45 -7.29 11.63
CA ARG A 39 32.59 -6.69 10.87
C ARG A 39 32.54 -5.17 10.87
N GLN A 40 31.34 -4.58 10.76
CA GLN A 40 31.15 -3.12 10.80
C GLN A 40 31.64 -2.53 12.13
N SER A 41 31.34 -3.14 13.27
CA SER A 41 31.81 -2.69 14.59
C SER A 41 33.33 -2.79 14.73
N HIS A 42 33.97 -3.86 14.23
CA HIS A 42 35.43 -3.97 14.21
C HIS A 42 36.07 -2.84 13.40
N PHE A 43 35.52 -2.51 12.21
CA PHE A 43 36.06 -1.40 11.42
C PHE A 43 35.80 -0.03 12.04
N LEU A 44 34.70 0.17 12.77
CA LEU A 44 34.48 1.39 13.55
C LEU A 44 35.54 1.57 14.63
N ILE A 45 35.84 0.51 15.37
CA ILE A 45 36.91 0.51 16.38
C ILE A 45 38.27 0.84 15.72
N ALA A 46 38.53 0.26 14.55
CA ALA A 46 39.76 0.58 13.79
C ALA A 46 39.81 2.05 13.35
N VAL A 47 38.71 2.64 12.89
CA VAL A 47 38.65 4.09 12.55
C VAL A 47 39.00 4.94 13.77
N VAL A 48 38.38 4.65 14.93
CA VAL A 48 38.64 5.39 16.17
C VAL A 48 40.10 5.21 16.61
N GLY A 49 40.62 3.98 16.57
CA GLY A 49 42.01 3.69 16.93
C GLY A 49 43.02 4.42 16.05
N PHE A 50 42.85 4.37 14.73
CA PHE A 50 43.72 5.11 13.80
C PHE A 50 43.58 6.64 13.93
N ALA A 51 42.37 7.15 14.23
CA ALA A 51 42.12 8.57 14.48
C ALA A 51 42.84 9.04 15.75
N LEU A 52 42.77 8.28 16.84
CA LEU A 52 43.53 8.56 18.08
C LEU A 52 45.05 8.51 17.84
N LEU A 53 45.50 7.51 17.09
CA LEU A 53 46.94 7.41 16.73
C LEU A 53 47.38 8.62 15.92
N LEU A 54 46.58 9.08 14.96
CA LEU A 54 46.82 10.29 14.20
C LEU A 54 46.93 11.53 15.09
N LEU A 55 46.00 11.69 16.05
CA LEU A 55 46.03 12.80 17.02
C LEU A 55 47.31 12.76 17.88
N VAL A 56 47.73 11.59 18.36
CA VAL A 56 48.96 11.41 19.14
C VAL A 56 50.18 11.80 18.29
N PHE A 57 50.27 11.35 17.03
CA PHE A 57 51.36 11.72 16.14
C PHE A 57 51.41 13.23 15.87
N VAL A 58 50.26 13.86 15.57
CA VAL A 58 50.20 15.32 15.35
C VAL A 58 50.58 16.08 16.62
N ALA A 59 50.15 15.64 17.80
CA ALA A 59 50.57 16.25 19.07
C ALA A 59 52.07 16.07 19.34
N ALA A 60 52.64 14.88 19.09
CA ALA A 60 54.06 14.58 19.27
C ALA A 60 54.93 15.43 18.36
N THR A 61 54.57 15.68 17.10
CA THR A 61 55.27 16.59 16.18
C THR A 61 55.25 18.04 16.64
N ARG A 62 54.23 18.46 17.42
CA ARG A 62 54.18 19.81 18.02
C ARG A 62 55.11 19.96 19.23
N VAL A 63 55.29 18.88 20.00
CA VAL A 63 56.17 18.88 21.20
C VAL A 63 57.61 18.63 20.84
N ASN A 64 57.87 17.75 19.87
CA ASN A 64 59.24 17.39 19.45
C ASN A 64 59.41 17.55 17.93
N HIS A 65 60.03 18.64 17.50
CA HIS A 65 60.25 18.98 16.09
C HIS A 65 61.16 17.98 15.33
N SER A 66 61.84 17.06 16.04
CA SER A 66 62.64 15.99 15.40
C SER A 66 61.81 14.87 14.82
N ILE A 67 60.48 14.79 15.12
CA ILE A 67 59.58 13.79 14.56
C ILE A 67 59.03 14.30 13.23
N PRO A 68 59.32 13.65 12.10
CA PRO A 68 58.87 14.13 10.80
C PRO A 68 57.34 13.96 10.65
N LEU A 69 56.66 15.02 10.20
CA LEU A 69 55.21 15.05 9.97
C LEU A 69 54.75 13.94 9.00
N VAL A 70 55.66 13.46 8.15
CA VAL A 70 55.42 12.36 7.20
C VAL A 70 54.94 11.08 7.89
N LEU A 71 55.30 10.83 9.15
CA LEU A 71 54.82 9.66 9.91
C LEU A 71 53.34 9.69 10.20
N SER A 72 52.67 10.86 10.18
CA SER A 72 51.22 11.00 10.32
C SER A 72 50.46 10.52 9.07
N ILE A 73 51.13 10.32 7.94
CA ILE A 73 50.49 9.83 6.70
C ILE A 73 50.00 8.38 6.89
N ALA A 74 50.73 7.53 7.59
CA ALA A 74 50.36 6.13 7.79
C ALA A 74 49.03 5.96 8.56
N PRO A 75 48.84 6.60 9.74
CA PRO A 75 47.54 6.54 10.42
C PRO A 75 46.43 7.25 9.63
N LEU A 76 46.71 8.30 8.86
CA LEU A 76 45.71 8.94 7.98
C LEU A 76 45.21 7.99 6.87
N ILE A 77 46.16 7.24 6.24
CA ILE A 77 45.79 6.18 5.30
C ILE A 77 44.97 5.10 6.00
N GLY A 78 45.37 4.70 7.21
CA GLY A 78 44.61 3.73 8.03
C GLY A 78 43.17 4.17 8.29
N VAL A 79 42.96 5.43 8.72
CA VAL A 79 41.63 6.02 8.88
C VAL A 79 40.82 5.96 7.58
N SER A 80 41.45 6.38 6.46
CA SER A 80 40.78 6.43 5.15
C SER A 80 40.34 5.04 4.68
N LEU A 81 41.19 4.03 4.81
CA LEU A 81 40.86 2.65 4.41
C LEU A 81 39.81 2.02 5.33
N ALA A 82 39.97 2.20 6.65
CA ALA A 82 39.02 1.68 7.63
C ALA A 82 37.65 2.34 7.46
N LEU A 83 37.57 3.67 7.24
CA LEU A 83 36.36 4.41 7.00
C LEU A 83 35.65 3.97 5.70
N ARG A 84 36.42 3.78 4.61
CA ARG A 84 35.86 3.25 3.35
C ARG A 84 35.26 1.87 3.55
N ARG A 85 35.93 0.99 4.31
CA ARG A 85 35.38 -0.34 4.63
C ARG A 85 34.16 -0.25 5.52
N TYR A 86 34.16 0.57 6.54
CA TYR A 86 33.02 0.83 7.42
C TYR A 86 31.79 1.30 6.63
N ILE A 87 31.96 2.30 5.73
CA ILE A 87 30.87 2.84 4.91
C ILE A 87 30.27 1.75 4.00
N ARG A 88 31.11 0.93 3.37
CA ARG A 88 30.65 -0.19 2.52
C ARG A 88 29.88 -1.24 3.31
N LEU A 89 30.39 -1.62 4.48
CA LEU A 89 29.73 -2.61 5.34
C LEU A 89 28.43 -2.06 5.91
N ARG A 90 28.38 -0.76 6.23
CA ARG A 90 27.15 -0.10 6.65
C ARG A 90 26.08 -0.10 5.55
N ALA A 91 26.47 0.19 4.31
CA ALA A 91 25.53 0.12 3.18
C ALA A 91 25.01 -1.30 2.98
N MET A 92 25.89 -2.31 3.01
CA MET A 92 25.52 -3.73 2.91
C MET A 92 24.61 -4.19 4.06
N SER A 93 24.89 -3.76 5.29
CA SER A 93 24.04 -4.12 6.44
C SER A 93 22.65 -3.50 6.37
N LEU A 94 22.52 -2.28 5.82
CA LEU A 94 21.20 -1.66 5.57
C LEU A 94 20.41 -2.43 4.50
N GLU A 95 21.07 -2.81 3.40
CA GLU A 95 20.42 -3.61 2.34
C GLU A 95 19.95 -4.97 2.87
N LEU A 96 20.81 -5.70 3.60
CA LEU A 96 20.45 -6.97 4.24
C LEU A 96 19.33 -6.80 5.28
N ALA A 97 19.27 -5.68 5.98
CA ALA A 97 18.18 -5.39 6.92
C ALA A 97 16.84 -5.19 6.20
N HIS A 98 16.84 -4.51 5.04
CA HIS A 98 15.63 -4.36 4.22
C HIS A 98 15.18 -5.71 3.61
N GLN A 99 16.13 -6.55 3.14
CA GLN A 99 15.81 -7.91 2.70
C GLN A 99 15.20 -8.74 3.84
N SER A 100 15.78 -8.66 5.06
CA SER A 100 15.25 -9.34 6.23
C SER A 100 13.82 -8.91 6.55
N ASP A 101 13.52 -7.59 6.50
CA ASP A 101 12.18 -7.05 6.73
C ASP A 101 11.16 -7.56 5.69
N PHE A 102 11.56 -7.63 4.41
CA PHE A 102 10.72 -8.17 3.33
C PHE A 102 10.31 -9.63 3.59
N TYR A 103 11.28 -10.50 3.90
CA TYR A 103 10.99 -11.92 4.17
C TYR A 103 10.27 -12.14 5.49
N GLU A 104 10.56 -11.35 6.54
CA GLU A 104 9.85 -11.40 7.81
C GLU A 104 8.36 -11.05 7.66
N ARG A 105 8.04 -10.02 6.88
CA ARG A 105 6.66 -9.67 6.53
C ARG A 105 5.99 -10.78 5.74
N GLY A 106 6.69 -11.39 4.77
CA GLY A 106 6.18 -12.54 4.03
C GLY A 106 5.86 -13.73 4.95
N VAL A 107 6.77 -14.07 5.86
CA VAL A 107 6.52 -15.11 6.89
C VAL A 107 5.29 -14.77 7.73
N ASN A 108 5.15 -13.52 8.19
CA ASN A 108 4.00 -13.09 8.98
C ASN A 108 2.68 -13.21 8.21
N ARG A 109 2.66 -12.87 6.90
CA ARG A 109 1.43 -13.00 6.09
C ARG A 109 1.04 -14.45 5.88
N VAL A 110 1.97 -15.30 5.48
CA VAL A 110 1.69 -16.72 5.23
C VAL A 110 1.34 -17.48 6.52
N SER A 111 1.95 -17.13 7.66
CA SER A 111 1.65 -17.75 8.97
C SER A 111 0.40 -17.19 9.66
N GLY A 112 -0.31 -16.21 9.07
CA GLY A 112 -1.47 -15.56 9.67
C GLY A 112 -1.15 -14.52 10.75
N ALA A 113 0.13 -14.22 11.02
CA ALA A 113 0.57 -13.25 12.03
C ALA A 113 0.74 -11.81 11.48
N TRP A 114 -0.01 -11.46 10.44
CA TRP A 114 0.10 -10.18 9.72
C TRP A 114 -0.68 -9.03 10.37
N LEU A 115 -1.70 -9.33 11.16
CA LEU A 115 -2.59 -8.35 11.77
C LEU A 115 -1.81 -7.28 12.55
N GLY A 116 -2.08 -6.00 12.28
CA GLY A 116 -1.42 -4.84 12.91
C GLY A 116 0.02 -4.60 12.45
N LYS A 117 0.48 -5.25 11.37
CA LYS A 117 1.86 -5.11 10.86
C LYS A 117 1.95 -4.49 9.46
N GLY A 118 0.82 -4.29 8.79
CA GLY A 118 0.71 -3.72 7.46
C GLY A 118 0.19 -2.29 7.44
N ALA A 119 0.12 -1.70 6.26
CA ALA A 119 -0.60 -0.44 6.04
C ALA A 119 -2.10 -0.72 6.05
N THR A 120 -2.86 0.03 6.83
CA THR A 120 -4.30 -0.20 6.99
C THR A 120 -5.14 0.44 5.88
N GLY A 121 -4.60 1.44 5.17
CA GLY A 121 -5.32 2.20 4.15
C GLY A 121 -6.49 3.02 4.68
N GLN A 122 -6.57 3.24 6.00
CA GLN A 122 -7.67 4.00 6.61
C GLN A 122 -7.76 5.43 6.07
N GLU A 123 -6.63 6.04 5.73
CA GLU A 123 -6.51 7.35 5.11
C GLU A 123 -7.07 7.41 3.68
N LEU A 124 -7.19 6.26 3.02
CA LEU A 124 -7.74 6.10 1.67
C LEU A 124 -9.26 5.84 1.68
N ALA A 125 -9.85 5.74 2.87
CA ALA A 125 -11.27 5.45 3.03
C ALA A 125 -12.14 6.58 2.46
N ARG A 126 -13.23 6.20 1.80
CA ARG A 126 -14.17 7.12 1.15
C ARG A 126 -15.43 7.28 1.99
N LYS A 127 -15.93 8.50 2.08
CA LYS A 127 -17.23 8.75 2.72
C LYS A 127 -18.34 8.07 1.91
N ASN A 128 -19.25 7.44 2.61
CA ASN A 128 -20.47 6.81 2.02
C ASN A 128 -20.17 5.70 1.00
N HIS A 129 -19.03 5.02 1.07
CA HIS A 129 -18.77 3.87 0.21
C HIS A 129 -19.65 2.68 0.62
N LEU A 130 -20.23 1.96 -0.37
CA LEU A 130 -21.30 0.98 -0.14
C LEU A 130 -20.85 -0.30 0.56
N TYR A 131 -19.56 -0.65 0.54
CA TYR A 131 -19.12 -1.93 1.11
C TYR A 131 -17.79 -1.90 1.85
N GLN A 132 -17.02 -0.79 1.80
CA GLN A 132 -15.65 -0.79 2.34
C GLN A 132 -15.57 -1.18 3.81
N TRP A 133 -16.55 -0.73 4.62
CA TRP A 133 -16.62 -1.04 6.05
C TRP A 133 -17.33 -2.37 6.32
N ASP A 134 -18.41 -2.64 5.61
CA ASP A 134 -19.19 -3.86 5.75
C ASP A 134 -18.38 -5.12 5.40
N LEU A 135 -17.55 -5.03 4.38
CA LEU A 135 -16.67 -6.10 3.94
C LEU A 135 -15.24 -6.01 4.48
N ASN A 136 -14.96 -5.09 5.43
CA ASN A 136 -13.63 -4.93 6.01
C ASN A 136 -12.52 -4.79 4.95
N ILE A 137 -12.73 -3.92 3.96
CA ILE A 137 -11.80 -3.72 2.85
C ILE A 137 -10.61 -2.84 3.25
N LEU A 138 -10.87 -1.75 4.01
CA LEU A 138 -9.87 -0.82 4.53
C LEU A 138 -9.95 -0.76 6.06
N GLY A 139 -8.88 -0.36 6.72
CA GLY A 139 -8.77 -0.25 8.17
C GLY A 139 -7.98 -1.41 8.80
N ASP A 140 -8.01 -1.50 10.12
CA ASP A 140 -7.29 -2.53 10.87
C ASP A 140 -7.87 -3.93 10.62
N GLY A 141 -7.01 -4.91 10.39
CA GLY A 141 -7.39 -6.29 10.10
C GLY A 141 -8.15 -6.46 8.78
N SER A 142 -7.95 -5.56 7.84
CA SER A 142 -8.69 -5.51 6.57
C SER A 142 -8.05 -6.33 5.46
N LEU A 143 -8.78 -6.46 4.35
CA LEU A 143 -8.27 -7.06 3.13
C LEU A 143 -7.08 -6.25 2.57
N PHE A 144 -7.15 -4.93 2.64
CA PHE A 144 -6.07 -4.06 2.21
C PHE A 144 -4.79 -4.28 3.03
N GLU A 145 -4.89 -4.39 4.36
CA GLU A 145 -3.73 -4.65 5.22
C GLU A 145 -3.02 -5.97 4.87
N LEU A 146 -3.79 -7.01 4.54
CA LEU A 146 -3.25 -8.29 4.06
C LEU A 146 -2.55 -8.16 2.71
N LEU A 147 -3.12 -7.39 1.78
CA LEU A 147 -2.66 -7.29 0.38
C LEU A 147 -1.55 -6.26 0.18
N CYS A 148 -1.50 -5.20 1.01
CA CYS A 148 -0.65 -4.04 0.75
C CYS A 148 0.83 -4.35 0.96
N THR A 149 1.48 -4.71 -0.13
CA THR A 149 2.95 -4.86 -0.22
C THR A 149 3.57 -3.81 -1.14
N THR A 150 2.80 -2.78 -1.49
CA THR A 150 3.25 -1.70 -2.38
C THR A 150 4.43 -0.94 -1.79
N ARG A 151 5.32 -0.47 -2.66
CA ARG A 151 6.52 0.27 -2.26
C ARG A 151 6.31 1.78 -2.23
N SER A 152 5.23 2.25 -2.85
CA SER A 152 4.87 3.66 -2.93
C SER A 152 3.43 3.89 -2.49
N ASP A 153 3.13 5.09 -1.98
CA ASP A 153 1.77 5.46 -1.63
C ASP A 153 0.88 5.58 -2.87
N ALA A 154 1.46 5.95 -4.02
CA ALA A 154 0.73 5.94 -5.29
C ALA A 154 0.29 4.51 -5.66
N GLY A 155 1.14 3.50 -5.41
CA GLY A 155 0.78 2.09 -5.54
C GLY A 155 -0.29 1.66 -4.54
N ALA A 156 -0.20 2.12 -3.28
CA ALA A 156 -1.20 1.87 -2.25
C ALA A 156 -2.57 2.48 -2.61
N GLU A 157 -2.60 3.73 -3.07
CA GLU A 157 -3.82 4.37 -3.59
C GLU A 157 -4.42 3.59 -4.78
N ARG A 158 -3.58 3.12 -5.70
CA ARG A 158 -4.01 2.33 -6.85
C ARG A 158 -4.56 0.98 -6.43
N LEU A 159 -3.94 0.31 -5.46
CA LEU A 159 -4.43 -0.94 -4.88
C LEU A 159 -5.79 -0.73 -4.19
N ALA A 160 -5.93 0.34 -3.39
CA ALA A 160 -7.21 0.70 -2.78
C ALA A 160 -8.30 0.96 -3.86
N ALA A 161 -7.96 1.67 -4.94
CA ALA A 161 -8.87 1.87 -6.06
C ALA A 161 -9.28 0.55 -6.73
N TYR A 162 -8.39 -0.43 -6.86
CA TYR A 162 -8.73 -1.76 -7.37
C TYR A 162 -9.74 -2.50 -6.49
N LEU A 163 -9.67 -2.30 -5.18
CA LEU A 163 -10.57 -2.94 -4.22
C LEU A 163 -11.89 -2.20 -4.04
N LEU A 164 -11.95 -0.90 -4.36
CA LEU A 164 -13.13 -0.06 -4.12
C LEU A 164 -13.89 0.27 -5.41
N ASP A 165 -13.24 0.32 -6.56
CA ASP A 165 -13.85 0.73 -7.83
C ASP A 165 -13.96 -0.47 -8.77
N PRO A 166 -15.16 -1.00 -9.00
CA PRO A 166 -15.36 -2.02 -10.00
C PRO A 166 -15.11 -1.42 -11.40
N VAL A 167 -14.49 -2.22 -12.28
CA VAL A 167 -14.16 -1.84 -13.65
C VAL A 167 -14.76 -2.82 -14.64
N GLU A 168 -14.70 -2.52 -15.93
CA GLU A 168 -15.21 -3.39 -17.00
C GLU A 168 -14.44 -4.71 -17.07
N LEU A 169 -15.10 -5.78 -17.51
CA LEU A 169 -14.59 -7.15 -17.55
C LEU A 169 -13.23 -7.28 -18.25
N GLU A 170 -13.03 -6.59 -19.36
CA GLU A 170 -11.77 -6.66 -20.12
C GLU A 170 -10.57 -6.12 -19.32
N GLU A 171 -10.78 -5.05 -18.54
CA GLU A 171 -9.74 -4.53 -17.65
C GLU A 171 -9.43 -5.54 -16.52
N VAL A 172 -10.44 -6.19 -15.94
CA VAL A 172 -10.24 -7.24 -14.93
C VAL A 172 -9.46 -8.43 -15.49
N ARG A 173 -9.78 -8.88 -16.70
CA ARG A 173 -9.04 -9.94 -17.41
C ARG A 173 -7.59 -9.56 -17.67
N ALA A 174 -7.35 -8.31 -18.07
CA ALA A 174 -6.01 -7.80 -18.29
C ALA A 174 -5.19 -7.76 -16.99
N ARG A 175 -5.79 -7.31 -15.87
CA ARG A 175 -5.18 -7.36 -14.53
C ARG A 175 -4.88 -8.80 -14.12
N GLN A 176 -5.85 -9.70 -14.25
CA GLN A 176 -5.69 -11.11 -13.89
C GLN A 176 -4.52 -11.77 -14.66
N THR A 177 -4.38 -11.45 -15.94
CA THR A 177 -3.28 -11.96 -16.77
C THR A 177 -1.94 -11.42 -16.31
N ALA A 178 -1.86 -10.12 -15.98
CA ALA A 178 -0.67 -9.49 -15.45
C ALA A 178 -0.27 -10.05 -14.07
N VAL A 179 -1.24 -10.26 -13.18
CA VAL A 179 -1.02 -10.85 -11.86
C VAL A 179 -0.52 -12.29 -11.97
N LYS A 180 -1.08 -13.09 -12.89
CA LYS A 180 -0.60 -14.46 -13.17
C LYS A 180 0.86 -14.47 -13.62
N GLU A 181 1.25 -13.55 -14.49
CA GLU A 181 2.63 -13.45 -14.98
C GLU A 181 3.59 -13.03 -13.87
N LEU A 182 3.20 -12.08 -13.03
CA LEU A 182 4.04 -11.59 -11.93
C LEU A 182 4.09 -12.55 -10.73
N LYS A 183 3.18 -13.51 -10.61
CA LYS A 183 3.04 -14.41 -9.45
C LYS A 183 4.36 -15.05 -9.03
N ASP A 184 5.11 -15.59 -9.96
CA ASP A 184 6.33 -16.35 -9.67
C ASP A 184 7.62 -15.50 -9.67
N ALA A 185 7.49 -14.19 -9.90
CA ALA A 185 8.61 -13.25 -9.99
C ALA A 185 9.10 -12.76 -8.60
N ILE A 186 9.54 -13.69 -7.71
CA ILE A 186 9.99 -13.37 -6.35
C ILE A 186 11.20 -12.43 -6.36
N SER A 187 12.16 -12.67 -7.26
CA SER A 187 13.36 -11.81 -7.37
C SER A 187 13.00 -10.37 -7.70
N LEU A 188 12.02 -10.17 -8.59
CA LEU A 188 11.51 -8.85 -8.93
C LEU A 188 10.84 -8.17 -7.71
N ARG A 189 10.05 -8.90 -6.92
CA ARG A 189 9.44 -8.39 -5.69
C ARG A 189 10.49 -8.00 -4.64
N GLU A 190 11.55 -8.80 -4.50
CA GLU A 190 12.68 -8.47 -3.62
C GLU A 190 13.38 -7.18 -4.09
N GLU A 191 13.65 -7.04 -5.40
CA GLU A 191 14.23 -5.83 -5.97
C GLU A 191 13.34 -4.59 -5.71
N ILE A 192 12.01 -4.72 -5.90
CA ILE A 192 11.04 -3.64 -5.59
C ILE A 192 11.11 -3.26 -4.11
N ALA A 193 11.16 -4.23 -3.21
CA ALA A 193 11.24 -3.99 -1.77
C ALA A 193 12.53 -3.23 -1.37
N LEU A 194 13.60 -3.34 -2.15
CA LEU A 194 14.89 -2.68 -1.92
C LEU A 194 14.98 -1.28 -2.53
N LEU A 195 13.99 -0.83 -3.30
CA LEU A 195 14.00 0.51 -3.89
C LEU A 195 14.02 1.61 -2.82
N GLY A 196 14.75 2.69 -3.11
CA GLY A 196 14.86 3.83 -2.20
C GLY A 196 15.84 3.61 -1.05
N LYS A 197 15.89 4.56 -0.11
CA LYS A 197 16.86 4.58 1.01
C LYS A 197 16.24 4.28 2.37
N TYR A 198 14.92 4.28 2.48
CA TYR A 198 14.19 4.18 3.75
C TYR A 198 13.37 2.90 3.81
N ARG A 199 12.95 2.53 5.04
CA ARG A 199 12.07 1.39 5.27
C ARG A 199 10.68 1.61 4.65
N PHE A 200 9.91 0.53 4.46
CA PHE A 200 8.63 0.47 3.77
C PHE A 200 7.56 1.47 4.25
N GLN A 201 7.62 1.96 5.49
CA GLN A 201 6.57 2.76 6.13
C GLN A 201 6.83 4.28 6.12
N ASP A 202 7.94 4.74 5.56
CA ASP A 202 8.35 6.15 5.66
C ASP A 202 7.99 6.98 4.40
N CYS A 203 7.12 6.48 3.53
CA CYS A 203 6.70 7.17 2.32
C CYS A 203 5.41 7.97 2.56
N ASN A 204 5.41 9.25 2.25
CA ASN A 204 4.27 10.17 2.35
C ASN A 204 3.81 10.62 0.95
N GLY A 205 3.21 9.73 0.18
CA GLY A 205 2.88 9.97 -1.23
C GLY A 205 1.75 10.97 -1.47
N LEU A 206 0.92 11.23 -0.48
CA LEU A 206 -0.03 12.35 -0.52
C LEU A 206 0.69 13.67 -0.82
N VAL A 207 1.91 13.84 -0.28
CA VAL A 207 2.73 15.04 -0.50
C VAL A 207 3.17 15.17 -1.96
N LEU A 208 3.46 14.06 -2.66
CA LEU A 208 3.85 14.08 -4.07
C LEU A 208 2.68 14.49 -4.98
N ARG A 209 1.50 13.92 -4.76
CA ARG A 209 0.29 14.25 -5.53
C ARG A 209 -0.12 15.70 -5.31
N ASP A 210 -0.11 16.17 -4.07
CA ASP A 210 -0.40 17.55 -3.72
C ASP A 210 0.60 18.50 -4.37
N TRP A 211 1.89 18.17 -4.35
CA TRP A 211 2.92 18.97 -5.01
C TRP A 211 2.73 19.04 -6.52
N LEU A 212 2.35 17.94 -7.17
CA LEU A 212 2.04 17.91 -8.60
C LEU A 212 0.85 18.80 -8.97
N ASN A 213 -0.16 18.89 -8.11
CA ASN A 213 -1.36 19.68 -8.34
C ASN A 213 -1.21 21.17 -7.96
N MET A 214 -0.13 21.53 -7.25
CA MET A 214 0.13 22.93 -6.91
C MET A 214 0.42 23.78 -8.15
N PRO A 215 -0.02 25.05 -8.17
CA PRO A 215 0.28 25.93 -9.27
C PRO A 215 1.80 26.15 -9.39
N ILE A 216 2.30 26.10 -10.62
CA ILE A 216 3.72 26.31 -10.92
C ILE A 216 4.09 27.75 -10.62
N ARG A 217 5.07 27.97 -9.77
CA ARG A 217 5.54 29.30 -9.39
C ARG A 217 6.70 29.73 -10.29
N THR A 218 6.47 30.72 -11.09
CA THR A 218 7.49 31.29 -11.98
C THR A 218 8.00 32.62 -11.42
N VAL A 219 9.29 32.84 -11.60
CA VAL A 219 9.93 34.13 -11.29
C VAL A 219 10.39 34.77 -12.61
N ARG A 220 10.27 36.10 -12.74
CA ARG A 220 10.66 36.83 -13.95
C ARG A 220 12.10 36.47 -14.35
N ARG A 221 12.32 36.18 -15.62
CA ARG A 221 13.62 35.69 -16.15
C ARG A 221 14.81 36.58 -15.77
N PHE A 222 14.66 37.91 -15.72
CA PHE A 222 15.75 38.80 -15.34
C PHE A 222 16.17 38.64 -13.89
N ILE A 223 15.25 38.34 -12.95
CA ILE A 223 15.59 38.06 -11.53
C ILE A 223 16.36 36.74 -11.44
N GLN A 224 15.97 35.73 -12.23
CA GLN A 224 16.70 34.45 -12.26
C GLN A 224 18.13 34.62 -12.78
N LEU A 225 18.29 35.35 -13.90
CA LEU A 225 19.61 35.65 -14.46
C LEU A 225 20.48 36.48 -13.50
N PHE A 226 19.86 37.46 -12.83
CA PHE A 226 20.56 38.26 -11.81
C PHE A 226 21.05 37.37 -10.66
N LEU A 227 20.19 36.51 -10.07
CA LEU A 227 20.59 35.60 -8.98
C LEU A 227 21.64 34.59 -9.43
N LEU A 228 21.62 34.15 -10.68
CA LEU A 228 22.61 33.23 -11.24
C LEU A 228 23.98 33.90 -11.40
N ALA A 229 24.03 35.16 -11.82
CA ALA A 229 25.26 35.90 -12.09
C ALA A 229 25.85 36.58 -10.84
N SER A 230 24.99 37.16 -9.98
CA SER A 230 25.41 37.99 -8.85
C SER A 230 26.29 37.23 -7.84
N GLY A 231 25.95 35.97 -7.50
CA GLY A 231 26.70 35.17 -6.58
C GLY A 231 28.15 34.89 -7.04
N PRO A 232 28.37 34.29 -8.23
CA PRO A 232 29.69 34.10 -8.80
C PRO A 232 30.47 35.40 -8.93
N ILE A 233 29.85 36.50 -9.34
CA ILE A 233 30.50 37.82 -9.44
C ILE A 233 30.98 38.27 -8.05
N CYS A 234 30.14 38.19 -7.02
CA CYS A 234 30.54 38.51 -5.65
C CYS A 234 31.71 37.68 -5.16
N VAL A 235 31.70 36.37 -5.41
CA VAL A 235 32.81 35.48 -5.04
C VAL A 235 34.11 35.83 -5.79
N THR A 236 34.01 36.04 -7.10
CA THR A 236 35.19 36.39 -7.92
C THR A 236 35.78 37.72 -7.48
N LEU A 237 34.99 38.76 -7.27
CA LEU A 237 35.46 40.06 -6.77
C LEU A 237 36.05 39.93 -5.38
N GLY A 238 35.45 39.15 -4.49
CA GLY A 238 35.99 38.86 -3.17
C GLY A 238 37.37 38.16 -3.21
N LEU A 239 37.53 37.18 -4.10
CA LEU A 239 38.79 36.47 -4.29
C LEU A 239 39.89 37.39 -4.85
N LEU A 240 39.56 38.28 -5.79
CA LEU A 240 40.50 39.29 -6.32
C LEU A 240 40.95 40.26 -5.24
N GLY A 241 40.07 40.67 -4.31
CA GLY A 241 40.40 41.47 -3.15
C GLY A 241 41.30 40.73 -2.16
N LEU A 242 41.03 39.47 -1.86
CA LEU A 242 41.83 38.60 -0.98
C LEU A 242 43.23 38.33 -1.56
N ALA A 243 43.32 38.18 -2.87
CA ALA A 243 44.60 38.00 -3.58
C ALA A 243 45.39 39.31 -3.75
N ASN A 244 44.89 40.45 -3.24
CA ASN A 244 45.46 41.80 -3.41
C ASN A 244 45.70 42.22 -4.87
N VAL A 245 44.93 41.62 -5.82
CA VAL A 245 44.98 42.00 -7.24
C VAL A 245 44.30 43.35 -7.46
N VAL A 246 43.22 43.60 -6.71
CA VAL A 246 42.47 44.85 -6.72
C VAL A 246 42.25 45.31 -5.28
N SER A 247 42.40 46.60 -5.01
CA SER A 247 42.23 47.13 -3.66
C SER A 247 40.77 47.08 -3.19
N TRP A 248 40.56 46.82 -1.90
CA TRP A 248 39.22 46.81 -1.30
C TRP A 248 38.45 48.12 -1.45
N GLY A 249 39.18 49.26 -1.47
CA GLY A 249 38.57 50.56 -1.72
C GLY A 249 37.94 50.70 -3.11
N GLN A 250 38.45 49.99 -4.11
CA GLN A 250 37.90 49.94 -5.46
C GLN A 250 36.76 48.90 -5.62
N LEU A 251 36.84 47.78 -4.89
CA LEU A 251 35.85 46.68 -4.97
C LEU A 251 34.59 46.93 -4.13
N ALA A 252 34.73 47.49 -2.94
CA ALA A 252 33.64 47.65 -1.98
C ALA A 252 32.42 48.44 -2.52
N PRO A 253 32.59 49.53 -3.29
CA PRO A 253 31.47 50.29 -3.86
C PRO A 253 30.60 49.47 -4.81
N PHE A 254 31.13 48.43 -5.44
CA PHE A 254 30.36 47.53 -6.35
C PHE A 254 29.87 46.28 -5.63
N LEU A 255 30.70 45.71 -4.75
CA LEU A 255 30.42 44.44 -4.08
C LEU A 255 29.35 44.58 -3.02
N ILE A 256 29.36 45.65 -2.22
CA ILE A 256 28.38 45.87 -1.16
C ILE A 256 26.95 46.08 -1.69
N PRO A 257 26.69 46.99 -2.65
CA PRO A 257 25.33 47.14 -3.21
C PRO A 257 24.82 45.87 -3.92
N LEU A 258 25.72 45.17 -4.64
CA LEU A 258 25.36 43.90 -5.30
C LEU A 258 24.96 42.82 -4.30
N ALA A 259 25.72 42.67 -3.21
CA ALA A 259 25.45 41.72 -2.14
C ALA A 259 24.12 42.07 -1.39
N ILE A 260 23.92 43.36 -1.09
CA ILE A 260 22.67 43.83 -0.47
C ILE A 260 21.47 43.54 -1.36
N LEU A 261 21.54 43.86 -2.66
CA LEU A 261 20.45 43.60 -3.60
C LEU A 261 20.16 42.10 -3.71
N GLN A 262 21.19 41.26 -3.83
CA GLN A 262 21.05 39.81 -3.84
C GLN A 262 20.39 39.30 -2.56
N MET A 263 20.85 39.78 -1.39
CA MET A 263 20.30 39.38 -0.08
C MET A 263 18.84 39.81 0.06
N THR A 264 18.49 41.03 -0.34
CA THR A 264 17.13 41.57 -0.32
C THR A 264 16.18 40.69 -1.18
N ILE A 265 16.60 40.31 -2.39
CA ILE A 265 15.80 39.44 -3.25
C ILE A 265 15.67 38.05 -2.61
N THR A 266 16.76 37.49 -2.07
CA THR A 266 16.76 36.16 -1.45
C THR A 266 15.89 36.12 -0.20
N VAL A 267 15.98 37.13 0.67
CA VAL A 267 15.14 37.25 1.87
C VAL A 267 13.68 37.48 1.51
N GLY A 268 13.40 38.34 0.53
CA GLY A 268 12.03 38.58 0.04
C GLY A 268 11.37 37.33 -0.56
N LYS A 269 12.18 36.43 -1.10
CA LYS A 269 11.69 35.13 -1.64
C LYS A 269 11.69 34.01 -0.59
N SER A 270 12.35 34.15 0.54
CA SER A 270 12.51 33.09 1.55
C SER A 270 11.18 32.58 2.11
N ARG A 271 10.13 33.41 2.19
CA ARG A 271 8.80 33.04 2.70
C ARG A 271 8.17 31.87 1.95
N TRP A 272 8.44 31.73 0.65
CA TRP A 272 7.92 30.62 -0.14
C TRP A 272 9.00 29.58 -0.51
N VAL A 273 10.27 29.97 -0.60
CA VAL A 273 11.38 29.06 -0.92
C VAL A 273 11.66 28.05 0.21
N ARG A 274 11.59 28.47 1.48
CA ARG A 274 11.84 27.58 2.64
C ARG A 274 10.81 26.45 2.73
N PRO A 275 9.49 26.69 2.75
CA PRO A 275 8.50 25.62 2.78
C PRO A 275 8.63 24.68 1.55
N GLU A 276 8.95 25.23 0.38
CA GLU A 276 9.12 24.44 -0.83
C GLU A 276 10.35 23.53 -0.75
N LEU A 277 11.46 24.02 -0.19
CA LEU A 277 12.65 23.20 0.05
C LEU A 277 12.38 22.05 1.03
N GLU A 278 11.62 22.29 2.09
CA GLU A 278 11.25 21.25 3.05
C GLU A 278 10.39 20.17 2.40
N LYS A 279 9.40 20.56 1.57
CA LYS A 279 8.60 19.60 0.79
C LYS A 279 9.45 18.79 -0.19
N LEU A 280 10.36 19.43 -0.94
CA LEU A 280 11.23 18.74 -1.88
C LEU A 280 12.19 17.77 -1.20
N GLU A 281 12.59 18.05 0.03
CA GLU A 281 13.40 17.13 0.83
C GLU A 281 12.62 15.87 1.20
N THR A 282 11.35 16.02 1.65
CA THR A 282 10.45 14.89 1.94
C THR A 282 10.19 14.05 0.69
N LEU A 283 9.97 14.70 -0.45
CA LEU A 283 9.72 14.02 -1.72
C LEU A 283 10.95 13.34 -2.35
N THR A 284 12.16 13.62 -1.85
CA THR A 284 13.39 13.09 -2.46
C THR A 284 13.37 11.56 -2.54
N ASN A 285 12.91 10.88 -1.50
CA ASN A 285 12.86 9.41 -1.49
C ASN A 285 11.82 8.87 -2.48
N GLU A 286 10.66 9.50 -2.60
CA GLU A 286 9.61 9.13 -3.55
C GLU A 286 10.12 9.18 -4.99
N PHE A 287 10.82 10.26 -5.35
CA PHE A 287 11.44 10.38 -6.68
C PHE A 287 12.53 9.34 -6.93
N VAL A 288 13.30 8.96 -5.90
CA VAL A 288 14.30 7.89 -6.00
C VAL A 288 13.61 6.55 -6.25
N VAL A 289 12.56 6.22 -5.50
CA VAL A 289 11.78 4.99 -5.69
C VAL A 289 11.15 4.97 -7.08
N LEU A 290 10.48 6.05 -7.49
CA LEU A 290 9.87 6.17 -8.81
C LEU A 290 10.91 5.95 -9.93
N ARG A 291 12.04 6.66 -9.90
CA ARG A 291 13.08 6.52 -10.92
C ARG A 291 13.67 5.11 -10.99
N GLN A 292 14.04 4.56 -9.82
CA GLN A 292 14.61 3.22 -9.76
C GLN A 292 13.60 2.16 -10.19
N GLY A 293 12.33 2.31 -9.78
CA GLY A 293 11.25 1.43 -10.19
C GLY A 293 11.00 1.46 -11.70
N LEU A 294 10.91 2.65 -12.29
CA LEU A 294 10.75 2.78 -13.75
C LEU A 294 11.98 2.26 -14.52
N GLU A 295 13.19 2.49 -14.01
CA GLU A 295 14.42 1.94 -14.60
C GLU A 295 14.40 0.41 -14.57
N MET A 296 14.01 -0.19 -13.46
CA MET A 296 13.83 -1.64 -13.32
C MET A 296 12.77 -2.17 -14.30
N MET A 297 11.59 -1.52 -14.39
CA MET A 297 10.53 -1.89 -15.33
C MET A 297 11.02 -1.87 -16.79
N GLN A 298 11.83 -0.88 -17.17
CA GLN A 298 12.37 -0.76 -18.54
C GLN A 298 13.26 -1.94 -18.95
N HIS A 299 13.90 -2.60 -17.98
CA HIS A 299 14.78 -3.76 -18.23
C HIS A 299 14.04 -5.10 -18.23
N GLN A 300 12.78 -5.12 -17.78
CA GLN A 300 11.97 -6.34 -17.81
C GLN A 300 11.31 -6.55 -19.17
N HIS A 301 11.05 -7.83 -19.48
CA HIS A 301 10.27 -8.26 -20.63
C HIS A 301 9.03 -8.99 -20.14
N PHE A 302 7.88 -8.49 -20.50
CA PHE A 302 6.59 -9.06 -20.12
C PHE A 302 5.84 -9.55 -21.36
N HIS A 303 4.98 -10.56 -21.16
CA HIS A 303 4.14 -11.15 -22.20
C HIS A 303 2.71 -10.62 -22.16
N SER A 304 2.20 -10.23 -20.98
CA SER A 304 0.86 -9.66 -20.86
C SER A 304 0.80 -8.27 -21.49
N SER A 305 -0.23 -8.03 -22.29
CA SER A 305 -0.44 -6.77 -23.01
C SER A 305 -0.45 -5.57 -22.05
N LYS A 306 -1.03 -5.74 -20.85
CA LYS A 306 -1.11 -4.69 -19.84
C LYS A 306 0.28 -4.30 -19.32
N LEU A 307 1.11 -5.26 -18.91
CA LEU A 307 2.47 -4.97 -18.44
C LEU A 307 3.36 -4.43 -19.55
N GLU A 308 3.23 -5.01 -20.75
CA GLU A 308 4.01 -4.54 -21.90
C GLU A 308 3.66 -3.09 -22.27
N SER A 309 2.37 -2.70 -22.26
CA SER A 309 1.96 -1.31 -22.54
C SER A 309 2.54 -0.33 -21.51
N LEU A 310 2.52 -0.68 -20.20
CA LEU A 310 3.12 0.14 -19.15
C LEU A 310 4.63 0.37 -19.38
N VAL A 311 5.35 -0.69 -19.74
CA VAL A 311 6.80 -0.60 -20.01
C VAL A 311 7.08 0.20 -21.28
N GLN A 312 6.30 0.00 -22.35
CA GLN A 312 6.48 0.75 -23.61
C GLN A 312 6.25 2.25 -23.42
N ASP A 313 5.24 2.66 -22.66
CA ASP A 313 4.97 4.08 -22.39
C ASP A 313 6.12 4.72 -21.61
N VAL A 314 6.67 4.03 -20.61
CA VAL A 314 7.83 4.50 -19.85
C VAL A 314 9.09 4.59 -20.73
N ARG A 315 9.32 3.62 -21.63
CA ARG A 315 10.46 3.60 -22.57
C ARG A 315 10.37 4.74 -23.58
N ARG A 316 9.21 4.94 -24.21
CA ARG A 316 8.99 6.00 -25.24
C ARG A 316 9.28 7.40 -24.71
N GLN A 317 9.00 7.65 -23.44
CA GLN A 317 9.16 8.97 -22.82
C GLN A 317 10.55 9.22 -22.20
N ASP A 318 11.44 8.22 -22.23
CA ASP A 318 12.76 8.27 -21.58
C ASP A 318 12.70 8.75 -20.11
N ALA A 319 11.75 8.18 -19.36
CA ALA A 319 11.40 8.60 -18.01
C ALA A 319 12.58 8.55 -17.05
N SER A 320 13.38 7.48 -17.07
CA SER A 320 14.51 7.28 -16.16
C SER A 320 15.61 8.34 -16.34
N SER A 321 15.90 8.76 -17.57
CA SER A 321 16.89 9.80 -17.85
C SER A 321 16.42 11.17 -17.38
N LYS A 322 15.15 11.53 -17.66
CA LYS A 322 14.56 12.81 -17.23
C LYS A 322 14.49 12.89 -15.69
N LEU A 323 14.06 11.83 -15.01
CA LEU A 323 14.00 11.76 -13.54
C LEU A 323 15.40 11.81 -12.89
N ARG A 324 16.43 11.29 -13.55
CA ARG A 324 17.82 11.40 -13.08
C ARG A 324 18.30 12.85 -12.99
N VAL A 325 17.78 13.74 -13.84
CA VAL A 325 18.07 15.18 -13.75
C VAL A 325 17.43 15.76 -12.48
N LEU A 326 16.17 15.42 -12.23
CA LEU A 326 15.45 15.87 -11.03
C LEU A 326 16.12 15.34 -9.75
N GLU A 327 16.48 14.06 -9.69
CA GLU A 327 17.20 13.48 -8.54
C GLU A 327 18.50 14.20 -8.25
N ARG A 328 19.27 14.59 -9.27
CA ARG A 328 20.49 15.39 -9.09
C ARG A 328 20.21 16.78 -8.51
N LEU A 329 19.11 17.41 -8.89
CA LEU A 329 18.70 18.70 -8.29
C LEU A 329 18.31 18.51 -6.81
N LEU A 330 17.52 17.48 -6.51
CA LEU A 330 17.08 17.17 -5.15
C LEU A 330 18.25 16.78 -4.23
N SER A 331 19.20 15.98 -4.72
CA SER A 331 20.39 15.62 -3.95
C SER A 331 21.25 16.83 -3.56
N ARG A 332 21.33 17.85 -4.44
CA ARG A 332 21.99 19.13 -4.13
C ARG A 332 21.25 19.94 -3.08
N ILE A 333 19.90 19.85 -3.02
CA ILE A 333 19.10 20.49 -1.97
C ILE A 333 19.48 19.89 -0.61
N HIS A 334 19.62 18.57 -0.51
CA HIS A 334 20.01 17.91 0.72
C HIS A 334 21.45 18.25 1.16
N GLN A 335 22.41 18.24 0.20
CA GLN A 335 23.81 18.57 0.46
C GLN A 335 24.03 19.99 0.99
N ARG A 336 23.15 20.94 0.64
CA ARG A 336 23.18 22.33 1.10
C ARG A 336 23.16 22.49 2.63
N LYS A 337 22.56 21.53 3.36
CA LYS A 337 22.46 21.56 4.85
C LYS A 337 23.75 21.14 5.57
N MET A 338 24.77 20.68 4.85
CA MET A 338 26.06 20.34 5.48
C MET A 338 26.73 21.62 5.99
N ASP A 339 27.19 21.61 7.23
CA ASP A 339 27.67 22.81 7.95
C ASP A 339 28.72 23.63 7.16
N TRP A 340 29.62 22.95 6.47
CA TRP A 340 30.66 23.60 5.68
C TRP A 340 30.16 24.17 4.33
N VAL A 341 29.00 23.73 3.84
CA VAL A 341 28.38 24.22 2.58
C VAL A 341 27.38 25.33 2.85
N TYR A 342 26.84 25.41 4.07
CA TYR A 342 25.71 26.28 4.39
C TYR A 342 25.98 27.77 4.10
N LEU A 343 27.12 28.30 4.57
CA LEU A 343 27.46 29.70 4.36
C LEU A 343 27.73 30.04 2.88
N PRO A 344 28.55 29.29 2.13
CA PRO A 344 28.67 29.47 0.70
C PRO A 344 27.34 29.37 -0.06
N ALA A 345 26.50 28.40 0.32
CA ALA A 345 25.21 28.20 -0.32
C ALA A 345 24.23 29.36 -0.09
N LEU A 346 24.30 29.99 1.09
CA LEU A 346 23.52 31.18 1.41
C LEU A 346 24.00 32.38 0.57
N LEU A 347 25.30 32.65 0.51
CA LEU A 347 25.91 33.74 -0.26
C LEU A 347 25.62 33.63 -1.77
N LEU A 348 25.61 32.41 -2.30
CA LEU A 348 25.31 32.13 -3.70
C LEU A 348 23.80 31.97 -4.00
N ALA A 349 22.92 32.16 -3.01
CA ALA A 349 21.48 31.94 -3.13
C ALA A 349 21.10 30.55 -3.72
N VAL A 350 21.92 29.52 -3.45
CA VAL A 350 21.82 28.19 -4.06
C VAL A 350 20.43 27.58 -3.83
N GLY A 351 19.85 27.73 -2.63
CA GLY A 351 18.51 27.23 -2.32
C GLY A 351 17.44 27.79 -3.25
N THR A 352 17.44 29.10 -3.49
CA THR A 352 16.51 29.75 -4.41
C THR A 352 16.69 29.28 -5.84
N GLN A 353 17.96 29.15 -6.30
CA GLN A 353 18.26 28.67 -7.64
C GLN A 353 17.84 27.22 -7.85
N LEU A 354 18.01 26.34 -6.86
CA LEU A 354 17.60 24.93 -6.92
C LEU A 354 16.08 24.82 -6.99
N VAL A 355 15.32 25.55 -6.15
CA VAL A 355 13.86 25.55 -6.22
C VAL A 355 13.39 26.02 -7.60
N LEU A 356 13.95 27.10 -8.13
CA LEU A 356 13.61 27.60 -9.47
C LEU A 356 14.00 26.60 -10.58
N ALA A 357 15.06 25.84 -10.43
CA ALA A 357 15.43 24.78 -11.37
C ALA A 357 14.45 23.61 -11.33
N VAL A 358 14.00 23.20 -10.13
CA VAL A 358 12.97 22.15 -9.95
C VAL A 358 11.64 22.62 -10.52
N GLU A 359 11.19 23.86 -10.26
CA GLU A 359 9.95 24.42 -10.82
C GLU A 359 9.98 24.49 -12.35
N ARG A 360 11.10 24.86 -12.95
CA ARG A 360 11.26 24.84 -14.41
C ARG A 360 11.20 23.42 -14.97
N TRP A 361 11.85 22.47 -14.29
CA TRP A 361 11.80 21.07 -14.68
C TRP A 361 10.37 20.54 -14.58
N ARG A 362 9.64 20.86 -13.48
CA ARG A 362 8.23 20.49 -13.29
C ARG A 362 7.35 21.07 -14.40
N ALA A 363 7.51 22.37 -14.72
CA ALA A 363 6.76 23.02 -15.80
C ALA A 363 6.94 22.36 -17.16
N ALA A 364 8.13 21.81 -17.43
CA ALA A 364 8.44 21.15 -18.70
C ALA A 364 7.94 19.68 -18.76
N HIS A 365 7.74 19.01 -17.61
CA HIS A 365 7.51 17.56 -17.56
C HIS A 365 6.31 17.17 -16.67
N GLN A 366 5.39 18.09 -16.36
CA GLN A 366 4.29 17.83 -15.42
C GLN A 366 3.37 16.70 -15.90
N GLU A 367 2.99 16.70 -17.18
CA GLU A 367 2.12 15.67 -17.75
C GLU A 367 2.86 14.32 -17.88
N ASP A 368 4.12 14.36 -18.33
CA ASP A 368 4.97 13.16 -18.36
C ASP A 368 5.09 12.54 -16.97
N LEU A 369 5.32 13.37 -15.95
CA LEU A 369 5.50 12.91 -14.56
C LEU A 369 4.23 12.26 -14.00
N LYS A 370 3.06 12.78 -14.31
CA LYS A 370 1.78 12.13 -13.96
C LYS A 370 1.66 10.76 -14.61
N SER A 371 1.94 10.67 -15.90
CA SER A 371 1.91 9.40 -16.64
C SER A 371 2.90 8.36 -16.06
N TRP A 372 4.10 8.79 -15.70
CA TRP A 372 5.10 7.89 -15.08
C TRP A 372 4.67 7.42 -13.69
N LEU A 373 4.07 8.32 -12.90
CA LEU A 373 3.56 7.99 -11.58
C LEU A 373 2.40 7.00 -11.67
N ASP A 374 1.49 7.22 -12.63
CA ASP A 374 0.37 6.31 -12.89
C ASP A 374 0.85 4.93 -13.35
N ALA A 375 1.84 4.87 -14.26
CA ALA A 375 2.43 3.61 -14.72
C ALA A 375 3.12 2.84 -13.58
N TRP A 376 3.86 3.54 -12.72
CA TRP A 376 4.48 2.95 -11.55
C TRP A 376 3.44 2.46 -10.53
N ALA A 377 2.43 3.29 -10.22
CA ALA A 377 1.35 2.95 -9.30
C ALA A 377 0.59 1.69 -9.73
N GLU A 378 0.29 1.60 -11.04
CA GLU A 378 -0.35 0.45 -11.66
C GLU A 378 0.50 -0.81 -11.51
N PHE A 379 1.78 -0.73 -11.83
CA PHE A 379 2.72 -1.84 -11.71
C PHE A 379 2.89 -2.30 -10.26
N ASP A 380 3.04 -1.36 -9.32
CA ASP A 380 3.23 -1.62 -7.89
C ASP A 380 1.98 -2.31 -7.28
N ALA A 381 0.77 -1.86 -7.66
CA ALA A 381 -0.49 -2.48 -7.24
C ALA A 381 -0.67 -3.90 -7.81
N LEU A 382 -0.38 -4.12 -9.10
CA LEU A 382 -0.41 -5.46 -9.71
C LEU A 382 0.59 -6.41 -9.04
N ASN A 383 1.77 -5.92 -8.69
CA ASN A 383 2.77 -6.69 -7.98
C ASN A 383 2.34 -7.06 -6.55
N ALA A 384 1.58 -6.20 -5.86
CA ALA A 384 0.99 -6.51 -4.56
C ALA A 384 -0.04 -7.65 -4.66
N LEU A 385 -0.92 -7.63 -5.67
CA LEU A 385 -1.85 -8.73 -5.94
C LEU A 385 -1.11 -10.03 -6.33
N ALA A 386 -0.02 -9.92 -7.07
CA ALA A 386 0.82 -11.06 -7.43
C ALA A 386 1.55 -11.66 -6.22
N CYS A 387 1.93 -10.83 -5.25
CA CYS A 387 2.47 -11.28 -3.96
C CYS A 387 1.45 -12.14 -3.21
N TYR A 388 0.21 -11.66 -3.10
CA TYR A 388 -0.89 -12.41 -2.51
C TYR A 388 -1.14 -13.74 -3.24
N ALA A 389 -1.15 -13.73 -4.57
CA ALA A 389 -1.30 -14.94 -5.38
C ALA A 389 -0.19 -15.97 -5.15
N TYR A 390 1.04 -15.52 -4.93
CA TYR A 390 2.17 -16.38 -4.60
C TYR A 390 2.07 -16.96 -3.18
N GLU A 391 1.70 -16.13 -2.21
CA GLU A 391 1.60 -16.49 -0.80
C GLU A 391 0.39 -17.40 -0.49
N HIS A 392 -0.62 -17.41 -1.38
CA HIS A 392 -1.82 -18.25 -1.27
C HIS A 392 -1.94 -19.22 -2.46
N PRO A 393 -1.07 -20.22 -2.58
CA PRO A 393 -1.02 -21.11 -3.76
C PRO A 393 -2.27 -21.99 -3.92
N THR A 394 -3.08 -22.15 -2.87
CA THR A 394 -4.37 -22.86 -2.91
C THR A 394 -5.52 -21.99 -3.45
N ALA A 395 -5.33 -20.66 -3.53
CA ALA A 395 -6.29 -19.76 -4.13
C ALA A 395 -6.31 -19.88 -5.67
N VAL A 396 -7.49 -19.76 -6.25
CA VAL A 396 -7.69 -19.94 -7.71
C VAL A 396 -8.05 -18.62 -8.38
N PHE A 397 -7.57 -18.42 -9.58
CA PHE A 397 -8.06 -17.31 -10.40
C PHE A 397 -9.44 -17.68 -10.96
N PRO A 398 -10.48 -16.88 -10.68
CA PRO A 398 -11.82 -17.21 -11.15
C PRO A 398 -11.91 -17.13 -12.67
N GLU A 399 -12.77 -17.99 -13.26
CA GLU A 399 -13.24 -17.82 -14.62
C GLU A 399 -14.18 -16.61 -14.65
N LEU A 400 -13.79 -15.56 -15.37
CA LEU A 400 -14.59 -14.34 -15.51
C LEU A 400 -15.50 -14.45 -16.72
N VAL A 401 -16.80 -14.30 -16.49
CA VAL A 401 -17.84 -14.46 -17.54
C VAL A 401 -18.59 -13.16 -17.77
N ASP A 402 -19.04 -13.01 -19.02
CA ASP A 402 -19.93 -11.94 -19.46
C ASP A 402 -21.36 -12.48 -19.60
N GLY A 403 -22.34 -11.60 -19.63
CA GLY A 403 -23.76 -11.94 -19.82
C GLY A 403 -24.54 -12.00 -18.52
N ALA A 404 -25.35 -13.05 -18.34
CA ALA A 404 -26.17 -13.22 -17.13
C ALA A 404 -25.31 -13.26 -15.86
N PRO A 405 -25.71 -12.62 -14.76
CA PRO A 405 -24.92 -12.59 -13.54
C PRO A 405 -24.76 -13.99 -12.95
N VAL A 406 -23.51 -14.38 -12.66
CA VAL A 406 -23.16 -15.68 -12.10
C VAL A 406 -22.13 -15.52 -11.00
N LEU A 407 -22.32 -16.25 -9.90
CA LEU A 407 -21.32 -16.47 -8.86
C LEU A 407 -21.38 -17.93 -8.41
N GLU A 408 -20.56 -18.75 -9.01
CA GLU A 408 -20.39 -20.16 -8.66
C GLU A 408 -19.01 -20.37 -8.04
N ALA A 409 -18.94 -21.00 -6.88
CA ALA A 409 -17.68 -21.33 -6.25
C ALA A 409 -17.79 -22.61 -5.41
N LYS A 410 -16.75 -23.42 -5.46
CA LYS A 410 -16.60 -24.59 -4.60
C LYS A 410 -15.67 -24.30 -3.46
N ARG A 411 -16.08 -24.64 -2.24
CA ARG A 411 -15.33 -24.41 -1.00
C ARG A 411 -14.84 -22.96 -0.86
N LEU A 412 -15.73 -21.99 -1.12
CA LEU A 412 -15.42 -20.57 -0.98
C LEU A 412 -15.11 -20.25 0.48
N GLY A 413 -13.90 -19.80 0.77
CA GLY A 413 -13.41 -19.50 2.11
C GLY A 413 -13.20 -18.00 2.34
N HIS A 414 -13.22 -17.59 3.60
CA HIS A 414 -13.00 -16.19 3.98
C HIS A 414 -11.52 -15.81 3.86
N PRO A 415 -11.15 -14.80 3.07
CA PRO A 415 -9.74 -14.48 2.77
C PRO A 415 -8.88 -14.15 4.01
N LEU A 416 -9.48 -13.56 5.04
CA LEU A 416 -8.77 -13.11 6.25
C LEU A 416 -8.65 -14.18 7.35
N LEU A 417 -9.33 -15.33 7.22
CA LEU A 417 -9.23 -16.41 8.20
C LEU A 417 -8.03 -17.31 7.87
N ALA A 418 -7.37 -17.83 8.90
CA ALA A 418 -6.32 -18.84 8.72
C ALA A 418 -6.86 -20.13 8.07
N GLU A 419 -6.00 -20.91 7.39
CA GLU A 419 -6.46 -22.09 6.65
C GLU A 419 -7.07 -23.17 7.54
N ASP A 420 -6.53 -23.35 8.72
CA ASP A 420 -6.92 -24.36 9.71
C ASP A 420 -8.29 -24.11 10.35
N VAL A 421 -8.73 -22.85 10.42
CA VAL A 421 -10.02 -22.48 11.02
C VAL A 421 -11.10 -22.12 9.97
N CYS A 422 -10.70 -21.94 8.72
CA CYS A 422 -11.61 -21.52 7.67
C CYS A 422 -12.43 -22.67 7.10
N VAL A 423 -13.75 -22.61 7.26
CA VAL A 423 -14.68 -23.55 6.64
C VAL A 423 -15.15 -23.00 5.30
N GLY A 424 -14.77 -23.67 4.19
CA GLY A 424 -15.22 -23.31 2.86
C GLY A 424 -16.62 -23.83 2.55
N ASN A 425 -17.48 -22.98 1.97
CA ASN A 425 -18.84 -23.30 1.57
C ASN A 425 -19.00 -23.23 0.05
N ASP A 426 -19.86 -24.08 -0.51
CA ASP A 426 -20.26 -24.01 -1.91
C ASP A 426 -21.28 -22.90 -2.11
N VAL A 427 -21.13 -22.14 -3.18
CA VAL A 427 -22.05 -21.08 -3.58
C VAL A 427 -22.41 -21.29 -5.05
N ALA A 428 -23.70 -21.16 -5.40
CA ALA A 428 -24.21 -21.18 -6.75
C ALA A 428 -25.36 -20.17 -6.86
N LEU A 429 -25.03 -18.98 -7.31
CA LEU A 429 -25.99 -17.92 -7.66
C LEU A 429 -25.92 -17.73 -9.17
N ASP A 430 -27.00 -18.10 -9.84
CA ASP A 430 -27.13 -18.17 -11.29
C ASP A 430 -28.59 -17.94 -11.74
N GLU A 431 -28.91 -18.31 -12.97
CA GLU A 431 -30.29 -18.22 -13.49
C GLU A 431 -31.28 -19.12 -12.75
N ALA A 432 -30.85 -20.21 -12.10
CA ALA A 432 -31.71 -21.12 -11.36
C ALA A 432 -31.98 -20.62 -9.94
N SER A 433 -30.97 -19.96 -9.32
CA SER A 433 -31.05 -19.41 -7.98
C SER A 433 -30.41 -18.02 -7.94
N HIS A 434 -31.28 -16.98 -7.95
CA HIS A 434 -30.81 -15.59 -7.98
C HIS A 434 -30.25 -15.13 -6.63
N PHE A 435 -30.82 -15.65 -5.52
CA PHE A 435 -30.36 -15.22 -4.18
C PHE A 435 -30.57 -16.30 -3.13
N TYR A 436 -29.79 -16.18 -2.06
CA TYR A 436 -29.96 -16.99 -0.86
C TYR A 436 -30.64 -16.21 0.25
N VAL A 437 -31.53 -16.89 0.99
CA VAL A 437 -32.00 -16.46 2.31
C VAL A 437 -31.35 -17.36 3.35
N VAL A 438 -30.38 -16.83 4.06
CA VAL A 438 -29.54 -17.58 5.02
C VAL A 438 -30.11 -17.40 6.42
N SER A 439 -30.76 -18.43 6.96
CA SER A 439 -31.31 -18.45 8.31
C SER A 439 -30.37 -19.10 9.32
N GLY A 440 -30.58 -18.85 10.62
CA GLY A 440 -29.78 -19.43 11.70
C GLY A 440 -29.51 -18.45 12.84
N SER A 441 -28.91 -18.94 13.93
CA SER A 441 -28.60 -18.12 15.10
C SER A 441 -27.50 -17.07 14.81
N ASN A 442 -27.39 -16.01 15.65
CA ASN A 442 -26.46 -14.90 15.40
C ASN A 442 -24.98 -15.29 15.42
N MET A 443 -24.61 -16.41 16.07
CA MET A 443 -23.21 -16.88 16.14
C MET A 443 -22.88 -17.96 15.09
N ALA A 444 -23.85 -18.35 14.26
CA ALA A 444 -23.68 -19.46 13.30
C ALA A 444 -22.77 -19.14 12.09
N GLY A 445 -22.32 -17.88 11.92
CA GLY A 445 -21.42 -17.50 10.84
C GLY A 445 -22.08 -16.85 9.63
N LYS A 446 -23.39 -16.48 9.68
CA LYS A 446 -24.13 -15.87 8.58
C LYS A 446 -23.46 -14.61 8.01
N SER A 447 -23.17 -13.64 8.87
CA SER A 447 -22.51 -12.37 8.47
C SER A 447 -21.10 -12.61 7.92
N THR A 448 -20.38 -13.61 8.48
CA THR A 448 -19.06 -14.03 7.97
C THR A 448 -19.19 -14.64 6.58
N PHE A 449 -20.24 -15.43 6.32
CA PHE A 449 -20.51 -15.99 5.02
C PHE A 449 -20.82 -14.90 3.97
N LEU A 450 -21.63 -13.90 4.30
CA LEU A 450 -21.86 -12.74 3.41
C LEU A 450 -20.58 -12.00 3.10
N ARG A 451 -19.72 -11.74 4.11
CA ARG A 451 -18.41 -11.13 3.91
C ARG A 451 -17.50 -12.01 3.05
N THR A 452 -17.57 -13.32 3.20
CA THR A 452 -16.81 -14.28 2.38
C THR A 452 -17.16 -14.11 0.90
N ILE A 453 -18.43 -14.05 0.54
CA ILE A 453 -18.87 -13.80 -0.83
C ILE A 453 -18.36 -12.45 -1.32
N GLY A 454 -18.60 -11.38 -0.55
CA GLY A 454 -18.26 -10.01 -0.95
C GLY A 454 -16.77 -9.81 -1.14
N MET A 455 -15.93 -10.26 -0.20
CA MET A 455 -14.46 -10.11 -0.30
C MET A 455 -13.89 -10.88 -1.50
N ASN A 456 -14.38 -12.09 -1.78
CA ASN A 456 -13.92 -12.84 -2.95
C ASN A 456 -14.39 -12.19 -4.26
N ALA A 457 -15.56 -11.59 -4.29
CA ALA A 457 -16.02 -10.79 -5.44
C ALA A 457 -15.14 -9.55 -5.64
N VAL A 458 -14.73 -8.87 -4.57
CA VAL A 458 -13.76 -7.75 -4.61
C VAL A 458 -12.40 -8.21 -5.13
N LEU A 459 -11.85 -9.33 -4.62
CA LEU A 459 -10.60 -9.91 -5.09
C LEU A 459 -10.66 -10.24 -6.59
N ALA A 460 -11.74 -10.89 -7.03
CA ALA A 460 -11.95 -11.22 -8.43
C ALA A 460 -11.96 -9.97 -9.33
N THR A 461 -12.69 -8.94 -8.92
CA THR A 461 -12.80 -7.65 -9.65
C THR A 461 -11.45 -6.89 -9.67
N ALA A 462 -10.65 -7.03 -8.62
CA ALA A 462 -9.28 -6.49 -8.59
C ALA A 462 -8.31 -7.26 -9.53
N GLY A 463 -8.68 -8.46 -10.01
CA GLY A 463 -7.82 -9.34 -10.81
C GLY A 463 -6.98 -10.31 -9.98
N ALA A 464 -7.26 -10.45 -8.69
CA ALA A 464 -6.59 -11.36 -7.77
C ALA A 464 -7.21 -12.76 -7.77
N PRO A 465 -6.50 -13.80 -7.29
CA PRO A 465 -7.11 -15.09 -7.02
C PRO A 465 -8.07 -15.01 -5.83
N VAL A 466 -9.08 -15.87 -5.85
CA VAL A 466 -10.09 -16.02 -4.80
C VAL A 466 -9.82 -17.29 -3.98
N ARG A 467 -10.22 -17.27 -2.73
CA ARG A 467 -10.05 -18.41 -1.84
C ARG A 467 -11.15 -19.45 -2.06
N ALA A 468 -10.96 -20.29 -3.05
CA ALA A 468 -11.89 -21.34 -3.43
C ALA A 468 -11.14 -22.52 -4.06
N ALA A 469 -11.80 -23.68 -4.17
CA ALA A 469 -11.27 -24.80 -4.97
C ALA A 469 -11.50 -24.60 -6.47
N SER A 470 -12.63 -23.96 -6.85
CA SER A 470 -12.92 -23.46 -8.19
C SER A 470 -13.88 -22.29 -8.08
N ALA A 471 -13.81 -21.34 -9.01
CA ALA A 471 -14.71 -20.20 -9.05
C ALA A 471 -14.98 -19.76 -10.49
N LYS A 472 -16.24 -19.40 -10.74
CA LYS A 472 -16.73 -18.78 -11.96
C LYS A 472 -17.64 -17.63 -11.56
N MET A 473 -17.36 -16.42 -12.01
CA MET A 473 -18.14 -15.27 -11.59
C MET A 473 -18.13 -14.12 -12.59
N SER A 474 -19.19 -13.33 -12.53
CA SER A 474 -19.26 -12.04 -13.21
C SER A 474 -18.47 -10.98 -12.45
N VAL A 475 -18.15 -9.87 -13.12
CA VAL A 475 -17.65 -8.65 -12.46
C VAL A 475 -18.84 -7.87 -11.91
N PHE A 476 -18.86 -7.60 -10.61
CA PHE A 476 -19.99 -7.03 -9.92
C PHE A 476 -19.77 -5.60 -9.44
N ALA A 477 -20.83 -4.80 -9.49
CA ALA A 477 -21.02 -3.69 -8.58
C ALA A 477 -21.59 -4.24 -7.26
N ILE A 478 -20.95 -3.95 -6.12
CA ILE A 478 -21.30 -4.57 -4.84
C ILE A 478 -22.07 -3.58 -3.97
N GLY A 479 -23.22 -3.99 -3.46
CA GLY A 479 -23.97 -3.28 -2.43
C GLY A 479 -24.06 -4.13 -1.16
N ALA A 480 -23.47 -3.64 -0.06
CA ALA A 480 -23.49 -4.35 1.22
C ALA A 480 -24.19 -3.53 2.30
N SER A 481 -25.01 -4.21 3.11
CA SER A 481 -25.65 -3.68 4.31
C SER A 481 -25.52 -4.72 5.42
N ILE A 482 -24.32 -4.79 6.04
CA ILE A 482 -23.98 -5.81 7.06
C ILE A 482 -23.77 -5.17 8.43
N SER A 483 -23.11 -4.02 8.49
CA SER A 483 -22.73 -3.36 9.75
C SER A 483 -23.20 -1.91 9.77
N VAL A 484 -24.52 -1.70 9.70
CA VAL A 484 -25.09 -0.34 9.77
C VAL A 484 -25.14 0.10 11.23
N ALA A 485 -24.38 1.13 11.56
CA ALA A 485 -24.38 1.76 12.87
C ALA A 485 -25.24 3.02 12.88
N ASP A 486 -25.79 3.36 14.06
CA ASP A 486 -26.43 4.66 14.27
C ASP A 486 -25.41 5.80 14.12
N SER A 487 -25.75 6.83 13.37
CA SER A 487 -24.96 8.04 13.28
C SER A 487 -25.62 9.16 14.10
N LEU A 488 -25.27 9.23 15.36
CA LEU A 488 -25.74 10.30 16.26
C LEU A 488 -25.34 11.69 15.76
N LEU A 489 -24.19 11.79 15.09
CA LEU A 489 -23.66 13.05 14.55
C LEU A 489 -24.48 13.56 13.34
N GLU A 490 -25.10 12.66 12.56
CA GLU A 490 -25.91 13.00 11.40
C GLU A 490 -27.42 13.07 11.76
N GLY A 491 -27.80 12.76 13.00
CA GLY A 491 -29.19 12.75 13.45
C GLY A 491 -30.07 11.70 12.75
N LYS A 492 -29.44 10.68 12.13
CA LYS A 492 -30.15 9.60 11.41
C LYS A 492 -30.31 8.38 12.29
N SER A 493 -31.53 7.84 12.34
CA SER A 493 -31.77 6.54 12.96
C SER A 493 -31.11 5.43 12.12
N LYS A 494 -30.73 4.32 12.78
CA LYS A 494 -30.22 3.11 12.10
C LYS A 494 -31.11 2.68 10.94
N PHE A 495 -32.43 2.70 11.14
CA PHE A 495 -33.41 2.36 10.12
C PHE A 495 -33.32 3.24 8.88
N LEU A 496 -33.24 4.57 9.04
CA LEU A 496 -33.11 5.50 7.90
C LEU A 496 -31.79 5.31 7.15
N ALA A 497 -30.68 5.14 7.88
CA ALA A 497 -29.38 4.89 7.28
C ALA A 497 -29.36 3.57 6.48
N GLU A 498 -30.04 2.53 6.98
CA GLU A 498 -30.17 1.24 6.29
C GLU A 498 -31.02 1.38 5.01
N VAL A 499 -32.17 2.06 5.08
CA VAL A 499 -33.03 2.31 3.91
C VAL A 499 -32.30 3.13 2.84
N GLU A 500 -31.54 4.17 3.22
CA GLU A 500 -30.71 4.95 2.29
C GLU A 500 -29.68 4.06 1.60
N ARG A 501 -29.03 3.15 2.33
CA ARG A 501 -28.04 2.21 1.78
C ARG A 501 -28.66 1.19 0.83
N LEU A 502 -29.81 0.64 1.18
CA LEU A 502 -30.58 -0.25 0.30
C LEU A 502 -31.02 0.46 -0.97
N LYS A 503 -31.45 1.73 -0.87
CA LYS A 503 -31.73 2.57 -2.04
C LYS A 503 -30.49 2.78 -2.91
N GLN A 504 -29.33 3.09 -2.32
CA GLN A 504 -28.08 3.24 -3.08
C GLN A 504 -27.70 1.93 -3.77
N THR A 505 -27.88 0.78 -3.13
CA THR A 505 -27.67 -0.54 -3.73
C THR A 505 -28.62 -0.77 -4.91
N LEU A 506 -29.89 -0.39 -4.78
CA LEU A 506 -30.84 -0.45 -5.88
C LEU A 506 -30.45 0.50 -7.04
N ASP A 507 -29.94 1.69 -6.73
CA ASP A 507 -29.49 2.63 -7.77
C ASP A 507 -28.31 2.07 -8.59
N LEU A 508 -27.49 1.14 -8.04
CA LEU A 508 -26.43 0.44 -8.79
C LEU A 508 -26.99 -0.40 -9.95
N THR A 509 -28.21 -0.92 -9.85
CA THR A 509 -28.81 -1.75 -10.93
C THR A 509 -29.06 -0.98 -12.22
N ARG A 510 -29.01 0.34 -12.17
CA ARG A 510 -29.07 1.22 -13.35
C ARG A 510 -27.71 1.36 -14.06
N GLY A 511 -26.65 0.83 -13.47
CA GLY A 511 -25.30 0.85 -14.03
C GLY A 511 -25.09 -0.21 -15.10
N LYS A 512 -23.84 -0.32 -15.58
CA LYS A 512 -23.48 -1.31 -16.62
C LYS A 512 -23.16 -2.69 -16.06
N LEU A 513 -22.70 -2.76 -14.81
CA LEU A 513 -22.28 -4.01 -14.18
C LEU A 513 -23.46 -4.65 -13.44
N PRO A 514 -23.56 -5.98 -13.45
CA PRO A 514 -24.52 -6.69 -12.61
C PRO A 514 -24.26 -6.39 -11.13
N VAL A 515 -25.32 -6.36 -10.33
CA VAL A 515 -25.23 -6.03 -8.90
C VAL A 515 -25.20 -7.30 -8.06
N LEU A 516 -24.24 -7.35 -7.13
CA LEU A 516 -24.18 -8.32 -6.04
C LEU A 516 -24.65 -7.64 -4.75
N PHE A 517 -25.82 -8.01 -4.24
CA PHE A 517 -26.31 -7.50 -2.96
C PHE A 517 -26.01 -8.46 -1.80
N LEU A 518 -25.56 -7.90 -0.66
CA LEU A 518 -25.22 -8.63 0.55
C LEU A 518 -25.86 -7.93 1.75
N ILE A 519 -26.94 -8.48 2.27
CA ILE A 519 -27.76 -7.81 3.27
C ILE A 519 -27.84 -8.68 4.53
N ASP A 520 -27.42 -8.15 5.67
CA ASP A 520 -27.53 -8.82 6.96
C ASP A 520 -28.66 -8.18 7.79
N GLU A 521 -29.60 -9.00 8.26
CA GLU A 521 -30.67 -8.59 9.16
C GLU A 521 -31.54 -7.43 8.62
N ILE A 522 -32.04 -7.56 7.37
CA ILE A 522 -32.75 -6.49 6.66
C ILE A 522 -33.83 -5.83 7.52
N LEU A 523 -33.83 -4.49 7.59
CA LEU A 523 -34.82 -3.65 8.25
C LEU A 523 -35.10 -4.05 9.71
N SER A 524 -34.02 -4.36 10.46
CA SER A 524 -34.10 -4.82 11.86
C SER A 524 -34.73 -3.79 12.83
N GLY A 525 -34.84 -2.53 12.41
CA GLY A 525 -35.38 -1.41 13.22
C GLY A 525 -36.89 -1.18 13.14
N THR A 526 -37.68 -2.07 12.49
CA THR A 526 -39.13 -1.91 12.36
C THR A 526 -39.93 -3.17 12.83
N ASN A 527 -41.26 -3.08 12.85
CA ASN A 527 -42.11 -4.22 13.23
C ASN A 527 -42.05 -5.35 12.18
N SER A 528 -42.29 -6.60 12.60
CA SER A 528 -42.10 -7.80 11.77
C SER A 528 -42.98 -7.86 10.51
N ARG A 529 -44.20 -7.32 10.56
CA ARG A 529 -45.11 -7.34 9.42
C ARG A 529 -44.69 -6.35 8.32
N ASP A 530 -44.36 -5.11 8.71
CA ASP A 530 -43.92 -4.08 7.77
C ASP A 530 -42.53 -4.43 7.24
N ARG A 531 -41.66 -5.03 8.08
CA ARG A 531 -40.35 -5.55 7.74
C ARG A 531 -40.42 -6.54 6.58
N ARG A 532 -41.31 -7.55 6.67
CA ARG A 532 -41.46 -8.55 5.61
C ARG A 532 -41.89 -7.92 4.30
N ALA A 533 -42.99 -7.11 4.30
CA ALA A 533 -43.50 -6.49 3.09
C ALA A 533 -42.45 -5.57 2.42
N ALA A 534 -41.73 -4.79 3.22
CA ALA A 534 -40.66 -3.91 2.69
C ALA A 534 -39.48 -4.72 2.17
N ALA A 535 -39.05 -5.78 2.86
CA ALA A 535 -37.95 -6.64 2.42
C ALA A 535 -38.28 -7.34 1.09
N GLU A 536 -39.51 -7.88 0.95
CA GLU A 536 -39.98 -8.50 -0.28
C GLU A 536 -39.92 -7.49 -1.45
N ALA A 537 -40.49 -6.29 -1.28
CA ALA A 537 -40.47 -5.25 -2.32
C ALA A 537 -39.07 -4.81 -2.72
N ILE A 538 -38.11 -4.72 -1.76
CA ILE A 538 -36.73 -4.36 -2.04
C ILE A 538 -36.02 -5.47 -2.83
N ILE A 539 -36.16 -6.74 -2.40
CA ILE A 539 -35.57 -7.89 -3.09
C ILE A 539 -36.13 -8.02 -4.50
N GLU A 540 -37.49 -7.92 -4.66
CA GLU A 540 -38.11 -7.94 -5.97
C GLU A 540 -37.58 -6.83 -6.89
N SER A 541 -37.38 -5.62 -6.37
CA SER A 541 -36.83 -4.50 -7.14
C SER A 541 -35.36 -4.73 -7.54
N LEU A 542 -34.54 -5.31 -6.66
CA LEU A 542 -33.13 -5.66 -6.96
C LEU A 542 -33.08 -6.74 -8.05
N LEU A 543 -33.86 -7.79 -7.93
CA LEU A 543 -33.93 -8.89 -8.90
C LEU A 543 -34.48 -8.44 -10.25
N ALA A 544 -35.49 -7.56 -10.27
CA ALA A 544 -35.97 -6.94 -11.50
C ALA A 544 -34.91 -6.11 -12.21
N GLY A 545 -33.96 -5.55 -11.46
CA GLY A 545 -32.75 -4.88 -11.99
C GLY A 545 -31.62 -5.83 -12.39
N GLY A 546 -31.82 -7.15 -12.39
CA GLY A 546 -30.82 -8.16 -12.74
C GLY A 546 -29.77 -8.39 -11.67
N ALA A 547 -30.03 -8.06 -10.40
CA ALA A 547 -29.12 -8.32 -9.30
C ALA A 547 -29.20 -9.79 -8.84
N ILE A 548 -28.08 -10.29 -8.30
CA ILE A 548 -28.03 -11.54 -7.54
C ILE A 548 -27.45 -11.27 -6.15
N GLY A 549 -27.65 -12.18 -5.18
CA GLY A 549 -27.04 -11.92 -3.87
C GLY A 549 -27.46 -12.85 -2.75
N ALA A 550 -27.27 -12.36 -1.51
CA ALA A 550 -27.63 -13.10 -0.32
C ALA A 550 -28.18 -12.16 0.77
N LEU A 551 -29.23 -12.64 1.43
CA LEU A 551 -29.84 -12.03 2.59
C LEU A 551 -29.67 -12.95 3.78
N SER A 552 -29.19 -12.47 4.93
CA SER A 552 -29.21 -13.24 6.17
C SER A 552 -30.32 -12.76 7.11
N THR A 553 -30.86 -13.67 7.90
CA THR A 553 -31.89 -13.35 8.89
C THR A 553 -31.98 -14.38 10.02
N HIS A 554 -32.38 -13.93 11.19
CA HIS A 554 -32.84 -14.81 12.28
C HIS A 554 -34.39 -14.90 12.36
N ASP A 555 -35.11 -14.09 11.55
CA ASP A 555 -36.57 -14.06 11.49
C ASP A 555 -37.08 -15.06 10.44
N LEU A 556 -37.75 -16.11 10.91
CA LEU A 556 -38.28 -17.15 10.05
C LEU A 556 -39.36 -16.64 9.08
N ALA A 557 -40.06 -15.55 9.41
CA ALA A 557 -41.05 -14.96 8.50
C ALA A 557 -40.40 -14.41 7.21
N LEU A 558 -39.13 -14.01 7.28
CA LEU A 558 -38.40 -13.55 6.09
C LEU A 558 -37.91 -14.71 5.21
N THR A 559 -37.80 -15.93 5.73
CA THR A 559 -37.43 -17.09 4.91
C THR A 559 -38.49 -17.44 3.86
N GLU A 560 -39.74 -17.03 4.09
CA GLU A 560 -40.84 -17.23 3.12
C GLU A 560 -40.59 -16.46 1.79
N ILE A 561 -39.75 -15.40 1.81
CA ILE A 561 -39.32 -14.69 0.58
C ILE A 561 -38.54 -15.61 -0.35
N GLY A 562 -37.71 -16.51 0.23
CA GLY A 562 -36.96 -17.52 -0.54
C GLY A 562 -37.84 -18.59 -1.20
N ASP A 563 -39.07 -18.78 -0.72
CA ASP A 563 -40.04 -19.76 -1.27
C ASP A 563 -40.94 -19.14 -2.35
N ILE A 564 -40.80 -17.85 -2.66
CA ILE A 564 -41.58 -17.18 -3.71
C ILE A 564 -41.08 -17.63 -5.09
N PRO A 565 -41.87 -18.39 -5.89
CA PRO A 565 -41.37 -19.08 -7.08
C PRO A 565 -40.77 -18.16 -8.15
N HIS A 566 -41.34 -16.97 -8.39
CA HIS A 566 -40.90 -16.06 -9.44
C HIS A 566 -39.59 -15.31 -9.06
N LEU A 567 -39.24 -15.25 -7.77
CA LEU A 567 -38.00 -14.62 -7.30
C LEU A 567 -36.79 -15.55 -7.39
N ARG A 568 -36.99 -16.85 -7.56
CA ARG A 568 -35.94 -17.88 -7.65
C ARG A 568 -34.95 -17.80 -6.46
N GLY A 569 -35.49 -17.64 -5.25
CA GLY A 569 -34.72 -17.68 -4.02
C GLY A 569 -34.43 -19.12 -3.58
N LEU A 570 -33.38 -19.30 -2.78
CA LEU A 570 -33.07 -20.56 -2.14
C LEU A 570 -32.88 -20.36 -0.63
N ASN A 571 -33.66 -21.03 0.16
CA ASN A 571 -33.49 -21.04 1.60
C ASN A 571 -32.28 -21.90 1.99
N MET A 572 -31.39 -21.29 2.74
CA MET A 572 -30.20 -21.92 3.30
C MET A 572 -30.16 -21.69 4.81
N HIS A 573 -29.44 -22.53 5.54
CA HIS A 573 -29.25 -22.31 6.98
C HIS A 573 -27.90 -22.71 7.48
N MET A 574 -27.51 -22.11 8.61
CA MET A 574 -26.32 -22.45 9.40
C MET A 574 -26.75 -22.71 10.84
N ASP A 575 -26.46 -23.89 11.37
CA ASP A 575 -26.89 -24.35 12.71
C ASP A 575 -25.71 -24.94 13.50
N SER A 576 -25.91 -25.11 14.83
CA SER A 576 -25.00 -25.87 15.68
C SER A 576 -24.92 -27.34 15.24
N LYS A 577 -23.74 -27.97 15.42
CA LYS A 577 -23.54 -29.40 15.12
C LYS A 577 -24.42 -30.30 15.97
N HIS A 578 -24.48 -30.00 17.27
CA HIS A 578 -25.17 -30.79 18.26
C HIS A 578 -26.37 -30.03 18.85
N PRO A 579 -27.53 -30.67 19.02
CA PRO A 579 -28.70 -30.04 19.64
C PRO A 579 -28.44 -29.59 21.08
N ASP A 580 -27.62 -30.32 21.81
CA ASP A 580 -27.32 -30.11 23.23
C ASP A 580 -26.18 -29.11 23.48
N ASP A 581 -25.41 -28.77 22.44
CA ASP A 581 -24.36 -27.75 22.50
C ASP A 581 -24.67 -26.57 21.53
N PRO A 582 -25.29 -25.52 22.05
CA PRO A 582 -25.73 -24.39 21.23
C PRO A 582 -24.58 -23.52 20.70
N LEU A 583 -23.35 -23.73 21.18
CA LEU A 583 -22.16 -22.95 20.77
C LEU A 583 -21.20 -23.73 19.86
N ASP A 584 -21.40 -25.04 19.65
CA ASP A 584 -20.58 -25.82 18.71
C ASP A 584 -21.14 -25.72 17.29
N PHE A 585 -20.61 -24.77 16.50
CA PHE A 585 -21.01 -24.55 15.12
C PHE A 585 -20.08 -25.26 14.13
N ASP A 586 -20.65 -25.79 13.04
CA ASP A 586 -19.86 -26.36 11.94
C ASP A 586 -19.54 -25.33 10.85
N TYR A 587 -20.16 -24.15 10.91
CA TYR A 587 -20.05 -23.06 9.93
C TYR A 587 -20.33 -23.49 8.48
N ARG A 588 -21.11 -24.57 8.30
CA ARG A 588 -21.49 -25.12 7.01
C ARG A 588 -22.86 -24.63 6.59
N LEU A 589 -22.93 -24.18 5.34
CA LEU A 589 -24.17 -23.80 4.69
C LEU A 589 -24.93 -25.05 4.26
N LYS A 590 -26.19 -25.16 4.65
CA LYS A 590 -27.08 -26.29 4.36
C LYS A 590 -28.36 -25.80 3.70
N VAL A 591 -28.92 -26.60 2.78
CA VAL A 591 -30.20 -26.28 2.11
C VAL A 591 -31.38 -26.41 3.09
N GLY A 592 -32.30 -25.49 2.99
CA GLY A 592 -33.53 -25.42 3.80
C GLY A 592 -33.52 -24.35 4.86
N GLN A 593 -34.54 -24.31 5.69
CA GLN A 593 -34.70 -23.32 6.76
C GLN A 593 -34.16 -23.86 8.08
N SER A 594 -33.59 -22.99 8.92
CA SER A 594 -33.26 -23.35 10.30
C SER A 594 -34.53 -23.64 11.10
N ARG A 595 -34.57 -24.79 11.77
CA ARG A 595 -35.68 -25.19 12.65
C ARG A 595 -35.35 -25.01 14.13
N ARG A 596 -34.19 -24.48 14.46
CA ARG A 596 -33.67 -24.40 15.83
C ARG A 596 -33.53 -22.96 16.28
N SER A 597 -33.94 -22.68 17.50
CA SER A 597 -33.64 -21.43 18.21
C SER A 597 -32.69 -21.74 19.34
N ASN A 598 -31.47 -21.22 19.25
CA ASN A 598 -30.43 -21.45 20.28
C ASN A 598 -30.47 -20.40 21.41
N ALA A 599 -31.28 -19.34 21.28
CA ALA A 599 -31.31 -18.23 22.22
C ALA A 599 -31.63 -18.67 23.66
N LEU A 600 -32.68 -19.49 23.84
CA LEU A 600 -33.05 -20.01 25.16
C LEU A 600 -31.98 -20.96 25.75
N ALA A 601 -31.35 -21.78 24.91
CA ALA A 601 -30.27 -22.66 25.33
C ALA A 601 -29.03 -21.86 25.81
N ILE A 602 -28.69 -20.81 25.10
CA ILE A 602 -27.58 -19.91 25.50
C ILE A 602 -27.89 -19.18 26.80
N VAL A 603 -29.14 -18.67 26.97
CA VAL A 603 -29.60 -18.01 28.21
C VAL A 603 -29.52 -18.97 29.41
N LYS A 604 -29.89 -20.23 29.24
CA LYS A 604 -29.73 -21.28 30.27
C LYS A 604 -28.27 -21.54 30.60
N MET A 605 -27.41 -21.60 29.57
CA MET A 605 -25.97 -21.87 29.73
C MET A 605 -25.25 -20.81 30.56
N ILE A 606 -25.64 -19.53 30.45
CA ILE A 606 -25.11 -18.44 31.28
C ILE A 606 -25.72 -18.35 32.68
N GLY A 607 -26.57 -19.32 33.07
CA GLY A 607 -27.11 -19.46 34.42
C GLY A 607 -28.38 -18.69 34.71
N VAL A 608 -29.10 -18.19 33.69
CA VAL A 608 -30.43 -17.59 33.86
C VAL A 608 -31.47 -18.74 33.91
N THR A 609 -32.16 -18.86 35.04
CA THR A 609 -33.33 -19.77 35.17
C THR A 609 -34.50 -19.22 34.37
N LEU A 610 -34.97 -19.99 33.40
CA LEU A 610 -36.14 -19.70 32.58
C LEU A 610 -37.39 -20.36 33.13
#